data_d550499c4a3acda3ba81baa8506d630c
#
_entry.id   d550499c4a3acda3ba81baa8506d630c
#
_cell.length_a   1.000
_cell.length_b   1.000
_cell.length_c   1.000
_cell.angle_alpha   90.00
_cell.angle_beta   90.00
_cell.angle_gamma   90.00
#
_symmetry.space_group_name_H-M   'P 1'
#
loop_
_entity.id
_entity.type
_entity.pdbx_description
1 polymer ?
#
loop_
_entity_poly.entity_id
_entity_poly.type
_entity_poly.pdbx_seq_one_letter_code
_entity_poly.pdbx_strand_id
1 'polypeptide(L)'
;MKKFQLLFFLFLFSYSVFAQWQVRDSSLFNPHVTVGYGYSTPGGDLANRFGNNGSIEVGFNVKSKKNWYYGVQFNYLFGNRVHEPNLLSNLLTDRGEILDEDGQIATMFIQERGFNVFLQGGKVLPIIGPNKNSGLLITAGVGLLQHKIRLEHQEAKITQLEGEYLKGYDRLTNGLSVHQFIGYYHLSNNRLINFYIGAQATEGFTQSRREWNLDTQTQDTDKRLDMLFGLRAGWILNLYQRAPNDFYIY
;
A
#
# COMPACT_ATOMS: atom_id res chain seq x y z
N MET A 1 40.95 20.22 6.45
CA MET A 1 39.64 20.03 5.82
C MET A 1 38.63 19.24 6.68
N LYS A 2 39.02 18.17 7.38
CA LYS A 2 38.09 17.37 8.22
C LYS A 2 37.48 18.11 9.42
N LYS A 3 38.15 19.11 10.00
CA LYS A 3 37.64 19.90 11.13
C LYS A 3 36.57 20.92 10.73
N PHE A 4 36.56 21.38 9.47
CA PHE A 4 35.58 22.32 8.95
C PHE A 4 34.24 21.64 8.62
N GLN A 5 34.29 20.38 8.20
CA GLN A 5 33.09 19.57 7.92
C GLN A 5 32.35 19.19 9.23
N LEU A 6 33.08 18.98 10.32
CA LEU A 6 32.46 18.67 11.61
C LEU A 6 31.74 19.92 12.19
N LEU A 7 32.29 21.12 11.98
CA LEU A 7 31.67 22.37 12.42
C LEU A 7 30.40 22.70 11.63
N PHE A 8 30.37 22.37 10.34
CA PHE A 8 29.20 22.56 9.48
C PHE A 8 28.05 21.59 9.86
N PHE A 9 28.38 20.36 10.26
CA PHE A 9 27.40 19.39 10.77
C PHE A 9 26.83 19.79 12.14
N LEU A 10 27.63 20.39 13.01
CA LEU A 10 27.17 20.91 14.30
C LEU A 10 26.25 22.15 14.16
N PHE A 11 26.44 22.96 13.11
CA PHE A 11 25.62 24.13 12.85
C PHE A 11 24.23 23.79 12.30
N LEU A 12 24.06 22.63 11.66
CA LEU A 12 22.77 22.13 11.18
C LEU A 12 21.88 21.59 12.31
N PHE A 13 22.44 21.28 13.48
CA PHE A 13 21.69 20.83 14.66
C PHE A 13 21.17 21.94 15.56
N SER A 14 21.56 23.22 15.34
CA SER A 14 21.24 24.32 16.25
C SER A 14 19.93 25.06 15.92
N TYR A 15 19.17 24.67 14.91
CA TYR A 15 17.87 25.30 14.59
C TYR A 15 16.65 24.60 15.20
N SER A 16 16.83 23.89 16.31
CA SER A 16 15.74 23.21 17.01
C SER A 16 15.23 24.01 18.20
N VAL A 17 14.90 25.28 18.04
CA VAL A 17 14.24 26.01 19.12
C VAL A 17 13.08 26.83 18.56
N PHE A 18 11.91 26.62 19.18
CA PHE A 18 10.67 27.34 19.17
C PHE A 18 9.59 27.00 18.12
N ALA A 19 8.70 26.11 18.57
CA ALA A 19 7.25 26.37 18.59
C ALA A 19 6.58 25.38 19.55
N GLN A 20 6.65 25.66 20.83
CA GLN A 20 5.88 24.98 21.87
C GLN A 20 4.41 25.43 21.81
N TRP A 21 3.62 24.80 20.94
CA TRP A 21 2.19 24.73 21.13
C TRP A 21 1.90 23.37 21.75
N GLN A 22 1.31 23.38 22.95
CA GLN A 22 1.05 22.19 23.74
C GLN A 22 -0.05 21.35 23.06
N VAL A 23 0.34 20.34 22.29
CA VAL A 23 -0.50 19.21 21.86
C VAL A 23 -0.95 18.40 23.09
N ARG A 24 -0.44 18.76 24.28
CA ARG A 24 -0.56 17.97 25.51
C ARG A 24 -1.96 17.87 26.07
N ASP A 25 -2.79 18.89 26.00
CA ASP A 25 -3.95 18.98 26.88
C ASP A 25 -5.30 18.78 26.22
N SER A 26 -5.39 18.89 24.89
CA SER A 26 -6.63 18.74 24.16
C SER A 26 -6.51 17.83 22.93
N SER A 27 -7.60 17.13 22.61
CA SER A 27 -7.69 16.41 21.35
C SER A 27 -7.94 17.39 20.19
N LEU A 28 -7.11 17.31 19.16
CA LEU A 28 -7.09 18.22 18.02
C LEU A 28 -7.87 17.65 16.83
N PHE A 29 -8.47 18.57 16.05
CA PHE A 29 -8.91 18.28 14.69
C PHE A 29 -7.68 18.28 13.79
N ASN A 30 -7.41 17.16 13.10
CA ASN A 30 -6.20 16.99 12.32
C ASN A 30 -6.49 16.33 10.97
N PRO A 31 -6.65 17.11 9.89
CA PRO A 31 -6.54 16.60 8.53
C PRO A 31 -5.08 16.32 8.19
N HIS A 32 -4.81 15.19 7.57
CA HIS A 32 -3.44 14.77 7.28
C HIS A 32 -3.37 13.82 6.08
N VAL A 33 -2.22 13.79 5.44
CA VAL A 33 -1.85 12.79 4.46
C VAL A 33 -1.00 11.73 5.14
N THR A 34 -1.23 10.48 4.82
CA THR A 34 -0.39 9.36 5.25
C THR A 34 0.36 8.81 4.05
N VAL A 35 1.65 8.51 4.24
CA VAL A 35 2.49 7.80 3.26
C VAL A 35 3.18 6.67 3.99
N GLY A 36 3.09 5.46 3.47
CA GLY A 36 3.60 4.30 4.17
C GLY A 36 4.01 3.15 3.25
N TYR A 37 4.48 2.13 3.89
CA TYR A 37 4.84 0.86 3.31
C TYR A 37 4.18 -0.27 4.09
N GLY A 38 3.60 -1.22 3.36
CA GLY A 38 3.05 -2.46 3.89
C GLY A 38 3.78 -3.68 3.35
N TYR A 39 3.81 -4.73 4.15
CA TYR A 39 4.25 -6.06 3.73
C TYR A 39 3.20 -7.06 4.14
N SER A 40 2.70 -7.84 3.17
CA SER A 40 1.57 -8.74 3.38
C SER A 40 1.86 -10.15 2.88
N THR A 41 1.29 -11.12 3.57
CA THR A 41 1.21 -12.52 3.18
C THR A 41 -0.19 -12.79 2.66
N PRO A 42 -0.33 -13.36 1.46
CA PRO A 42 -1.62 -13.74 0.92
C PRO A 42 -2.23 -14.92 1.67
N GLY A 43 -3.55 -14.96 1.70
CA GLY A 43 -4.37 -16.05 2.22
C GLY A 43 -5.56 -16.34 1.31
N GLY A 44 -6.34 -17.35 1.64
CA GLY A 44 -7.47 -17.78 0.80
C GLY A 44 -7.01 -18.16 -0.61
N ASP A 45 -7.82 -17.80 -1.61
CA ASP A 45 -7.54 -18.12 -3.01
C ASP A 45 -6.33 -17.36 -3.57
N LEU A 46 -6.02 -16.18 -3.01
CA LEU A 46 -4.85 -15.40 -3.42
C LEU A 46 -3.53 -16.13 -3.16
N ALA A 47 -3.43 -16.89 -2.07
CA ALA A 47 -2.23 -17.64 -1.71
C ALA A 47 -1.89 -18.75 -2.70
N ASN A 48 -2.88 -19.26 -3.43
CA ASN A 48 -2.67 -20.27 -4.47
C ASN A 48 -1.98 -19.69 -5.71
N ARG A 49 -2.07 -18.38 -5.89
CA ARG A 49 -1.64 -17.67 -7.10
C ARG A 49 -0.44 -16.77 -6.89
N PHE A 50 -0.29 -16.19 -5.70
CA PHE A 50 0.75 -15.23 -5.40
C PHE A 50 1.46 -15.53 -4.08
N GLY A 51 2.70 -15.11 -3.98
CA GLY A 51 3.44 -15.11 -2.72
C GLY A 51 3.31 -13.78 -1.97
N ASN A 52 4.17 -13.58 -0.97
CA ASN A 52 4.22 -12.35 -0.20
C ASN A 52 4.44 -11.14 -1.10
N ASN A 53 3.78 -10.05 -0.78
CA ASN A 53 3.85 -8.81 -1.53
C ASN A 53 4.13 -7.59 -0.64
N GLY A 54 4.64 -6.54 -1.26
CA GLY A 54 4.78 -5.22 -0.69
C GLY A 54 3.66 -4.30 -1.16
N SER A 55 3.42 -3.24 -0.40
CA SER A 55 2.54 -2.15 -0.82
C SER A 55 3.14 -0.78 -0.53
N ILE A 56 2.94 0.16 -1.45
CA ILE A 56 3.12 1.59 -1.21
C ILE A 56 1.75 2.17 -0.93
N GLU A 57 1.63 2.89 0.17
CA GLU A 57 0.36 3.32 0.70
C GLU A 57 0.29 4.84 0.80
N VAL A 58 -0.79 5.43 0.29
CA VAL A 58 -1.07 6.86 0.39
C VAL A 58 -2.51 7.05 0.82
N GLY A 59 -2.75 7.92 1.80
CA GLY A 59 -4.09 8.19 2.27
C GLY A 59 -4.31 9.65 2.62
N PHE A 60 -5.56 10.09 2.47
CA PHE A 60 -6.03 11.35 3.04
C PHE A 60 -7.00 11.04 4.17
N ASN A 61 -6.68 11.49 5.37
CA ASN A 61 -7.39 11.13 6.57
C ASN A 61 -7.68 12.35 7.44
N VAL A 62 -8.73 12.27 8.22
CA VAL A 62 -9.14 13.29 9.17
C VAL A 62 -9.35 12.66 10.54
N LYS A 63 -8.64 13.17 11.54
CA LYS A 63 -8.88 12.85 12.94
C LYS A 63 -9.70 13.99 13.57
N SER A 64 -10.87 13.67 14.09
CA SER A 64 -11.74 14.65 14.76
C SER A 64 -11.26 14.95 16.20
N LYS A 65 -11.82 16.03 16.80
CA LYS A 65 -11.60 16.37 18.23
C LYS A 65 -12.09 15.28 19.20
N LYS A 66 -12.97 14.37 18.76
CA LYS A 66 -13.45 13.21 19.55
C LYS A 66 -12.67 11.95 19.25
N ASN A 67 -11.51 12.07 18.59
CA ASN A 67 -10.64 10.96 18.17
C ASN A 67 -11.26 9.99 17.16
N TRP A 68 -12.37 10.35 16.50
CA TRP A 68 -12.83 9.62 15.34
C TRP A 68 -11.87 9.83 14.17
N TYR A 69 -11.65 8.78 13.40
CA TYR A 69 -10.73 8.73 12.29
C TYR A 69 -11.50 8.33 11.03
N TYR A 70 -11.37 9.10 9.96
CA TYR A 70 -12.03 8.85 8.67
C TYR A 70 -11.07 9.17 7.55
N GLY A 71 -11.19 8.46 6.45
CA GLY A 71 -10.36 8.80 5.30
C GLY A 71 -10.54 7.88 4.12
N VAL A 72 -9.78 8.18 3.07
CA VAL A 72 -9.59 7.34 1.91
C VAL A 72 -8.15 6.90 1.86
N GLN A 73 -7.96 5.63 1.52
CA GLN A 73 -6.64 5.01 1.41
C GLN A 73 -6.49 4.36 0.04
N PHE A 74 -5.34 4.54 -0.57
CA PHE A 74 -4.90 3.86 -1.78
C PHE A 74 -3.61 3.09 -1.48
N ASN A 75 -3.58 1.81 -1.82
CA ASN A 75 -2.43 0.94 -1.67
C ASN A 75 -2.09 0.36 -3.04
N TYR A 76 -0.89 0.60 -3.53
CA TYR A 76 -0.35 -0.05 -4.73
C TYR A 76 0.39 -1.31 -4.32
N LEU A 77 -0.06 -2.47 -4.83
CA LEU A 77 0.47 -3.80 -4.51
C LEU A 77 1.51 -4.24 -5.55
N PHE A 78 2.59 -4.86 -5.08
CA PHE A 78 3.61 -5.43 -5.94
C PHE A 78 4.26 -6.66 -5.29
N GLY A 79 4.44 -7.71 -6.10
CA GLY A 79 5.05 -8.97 -5.68
C GLY A 79 5.83 -9.59 -6.84
N ASN A 80 6.83 -10.40 -6.52
CA ASN A 80 7.69 -11.05 -7.51
C ASN A 80 7.50 -12.58 -7.52
N ARG A 81 6.55 -13.09 -6.74
CA ARG A 81 6.27 -14.52 -6.68
C ARG A 81 4.87 -14.78 -7.21
N VAL A 82 4.80 -15.44 -8.37
CA VAL A 82 3.57 -15.87 -9.00
C VAL A 82 3.62 -17.40 -9.12
N HIS A 83 2.57 -18.06 -8.65
CA HIS A 83 2.43 -19.52 -8.59
C HIS A 83 1.30 -20.02 -9.51
N GLU A 84 0.81 -19.18 -10.43
CA GLU A 84 -0.29 -19.53 -11.33
C GLU A 84 0.05 -20.77 -12.16
N PRO A 85 -0.69 -21.89 -12.01
CA PRO A 85 -0.42 -23.10 -12.75
C PRO A 85 -0.71 -22.91 -14.25
N ASN A 86 0.10 -23.56 -15.09
CA ASN A 86 -0.03 -23.51 -16.55
C ASN A 86 0.06 -22.13 -17.20
N LEU A 87 0.51 -21.11 -16.47
CA LEU A 87 0.72 -19.78 -17.03
C LEU A 87 1.70 -19.84 -18.19
N LEU A 88 1.30 -19.31 -19.37
CA LEU A 88 2.09 -19.31 -20.60
C LEU A 88 2.42 -20.71 -21.16
N SER A 89 1.78 -21.77 -20.70
CA SER A 89 2.11 -23.15 -21.11
C SER A 89 2.04 -23.36 -22.62
N ASN A 90 1.17 -22.65 -23.32
CA ASN A 90 1.01 -22.72 -24.77
C ASN A 90 2.12 -21.97 -25.55
N LEU A 91 2.97 -21.21 -24.88
CA LEU A 91 4.09 -20.46 -25.47
C LEU A 91 5.44 -21.11 -25.16
N LEU A 92 5.46 -22.13 -24.30
CA LEU A 92 6.68 -22.82 -23.93
C LEU A 92 7.09 -23.84 -25.02
N THR A 93 8.39 -23.86 -25.30
CA THR A 93 9.01 -24.95 -26.08
C THR A 93 9.05 -26.27 -25.26
N ASP A 94 9.42 -27.37 -25.87
CA ASP A 94 9.64 -28.66 -25.17
C ASP A 94 10.70 -28.56 -24.07
N ARG A 95 11.55 -27.55 -24.10
CA ARG A 95 12.56 -27.24 -23.06
C ARG A 95 12.09 -26.31 -21.97
N GLY A 96 10.85 -25.82 -22.06
CA GLY A 96 10.28 -24.84 -21.10
C GLY A 96 10.74 -23.40 -21.31
N GLU A 97 11.21 -23.06 -22.49
CA GLU A 97 11.70 -21.71 -22.86
C GLU A 97 10.64 -21.00 -23.71
N ILE A 98 10.59 -19.66 -23.65
CA ILE A 98 9.79 -18.84 -24.55
C ILE A 98 10.72 -18.22 -25.58
N LEU A 99 10.33 -18.29 -26.85
CA LEU A 99 11.08 -17.71 -27.96
C LEU A 99 10.44 -16.38 -28.41
N ASP A 100 11.27 -15.44 -28.78
CA ASP A 100 10.86 -14.19 -29.43
C ASP A 100 10.62 -14.37 -30.94
N GLU A 101 10.28 -13.28 -31.64
CA GLU A 101 10.05 -13.29 -33.09
C GLU A 101 11.28 -13.71 -33.92
N ASP A 102 12.48 -13.50 -33.39
CA ASP A 102 13.76 -13.85 -34.04
C ASP A 102 14.25 -15.26 -33.65
N GLY A 103 13.46 -16.02 -32.88
CA GLY A 103 13.79 -17.36 -32.40
C GLY A 103 14.84 -17.37 -31.29
N GLN A 104 15.09 -16.25 -30.62
CA GLN A 104 15.96 -16.16 -29.45
C GLN A 104 15.20 -16.44 -28.17
N ILE A 105 15.89 -16.95 -27.15
CA ILE A 105 15.29 -17.23 -25.83
C ILE A 105 14.98 -15.91 -25.14
N ALA A 106 13.71 -15.67 -24.84
CA ALA A 106 13.25 -14.48 -24.14
C ALA A 106 13.28 -14.66 -22.63
N THR A 107 13.90 -13.71 -21.92
CA THR A 107 13.84 -13.68 -20.45
C THR A 107 12.54 -13.00 -20.01
N MET A 108 11.71 -13.72 -19.24
CA MET A 108 10.43 -13.26 -18.75
C MET A 108 10.48 -12.90 -17.27
N PHE A 109 9.87 -11.75 -16.94
CA PHE A 109 9.61 -11.34 -15.55
C PHE A 109 8.11 -11.42 -15.29
N ILE A 110 7.73 -12.30 -14.38
CA ILE A 110 6.34 -12.54 -14.01
C ILE A 110 6.12 -12.02 -12.61
N GLN A 111 5.24 -11.03 -12.47
CA GLN A 111 5.09 -10.26 -11.24
C GLN A 111 3.62 -10.04 -10.92
N GLU A 112 3.29 -9.98 -9.61
CA GLU A 112 2.02 -9.45 -9.15
C GLU A 112 2.02 -7.93 -9.21
N ARG A 113 0.93 -7.35 -9.72
CA ARG A 113 0.62 -5.92 -9.62
C ARG A 113 -0.84 -5.75 -9.30
N GLY A 114 -1.12 -4.78 -8.43
CA GLY A 114 -2.49 -4.51 -8.03
C GLY A 114 -2.64 -3.20 -7.29
N PHE A 115 -3.86 -2.94 -6.90
CA PHE A 115 -4.17 -1.86 -5.98
C PHE A 115 -5.38 -2.21 -5.11
N ASN A 116 -5.42 -1.58 -3.96
CA ASN A 116 -6.59 -1.58 -3.09
C ASN A 116 -6.93 -0.13 -2.75
N VAL A 117 -8.17 0.28 -3.01
CA VAL A 117 -8.68 1.61 -2.64
C VAL A 117 -9.90 1.43 -1.76
N PHE A 118 -9.93 2.11 -0.61
CA PHE A 118 -11.02 1.96 0.34
C PHE A 118 -11.30 3.24 1.13
N LEU A 119 -12.55 3.38 1.50
CA LEU A 119 -12.99 4.33 2.52
C LEU A 119 -12.89 3.66 3.87
N GLN A 120 -12.30 4.35 4.83
CA GLN A 120 -12.11 3.82 6.18
C GLN A 120 -12.69 4.73 7.25
N GLY A 121 -13.15 4.11 8.33
CA GLY A 121 -13.60 4.78 9.54
C GLY A 121 -13.08 4.05 10.76
N GLY A 122 -12.89 4.80 11.86
CA GLY A 122 -12.36 4.20 13.08
C GLY A 122 -12.16 5.20 14.20
N LYS A 123 -11.32 4.83 15.16
CA LYS A 123 -11.07 5.65 16.34
C LYS A 123 -9.64 5.50 16.84
N VAL A 124 -9.06 6.60 17.28
CA VAL A 124 -7.83 6.60 18.09
C VAL A 124 -8.24 6.53 19.56
N LEU A 125 -7.80 5.48 20.25
CA LEU A 125 -7.99 5.28 21.68
C LEU A 125 -6.74 5.75 22.42
N PRO A 126 -6.78 6.85 23.18
CA PRO A 126 -5.60 7.44 23.81
C PRO A 126 -5.24 6.73 25.13
N ILE A 127 -5.08 5.39 25.05
CA ILE A 127 -4.71 4.53 26.19
C ILE A 127 -3.20 4.39 26.35
N ILE A 128 -2.44 4.59 25.25
CA ILE A 128 -0.99 4.50 25.23
C ILE A 128 -0.48 5.67 24.39
N GLY A 129 0.39 6.52 24.95
CA GLY A 129 1.02 7.60 24.16
C GLY A 129 1.32 8.86 25.00
N PRO A 130 2.05 9.80 24.39
CA PRO A 130 2.51 11.00 25.08
C PRO A 130 1.43 12.08 25.25
N ASN A 131 0.28 11.95 24.60
CA ASN A 131 -0.80 12.94 24.60
C ASN A 131 -2.15 12.32 24.20
N LYS A 132 -3.22 13.10 24.30
CA LYS A 132 -4.60 12.67 23.96
C LYS A 132 -4.86 12.42 22.47
N ASN A 133 -3.88 12.70 21.62
CA ASN A 133 -3.98 12.55 20.17
C ASN A 133 -3.27 11.30 19.65
N SER A 134 -2.47 10.66 20.49
CA SER A 134 -1.74 9.42 20.20
C SER A 134 -2.43 8.24 20.87
N GLY A 135 -2.27 7.05 20.35
CA GLY A 135 -2.83 5.86 20.98
C GLY A 135 -3.05 4.71 20.02
N LEU A 136 -3.90 3.77 20.43
CA LEU A 136 -4.30 2.65 19.61
C LEU A 136 -5.31 3.12 18.55
N LEU A 137 -4.95 3.00 17.28
CA LEU A 137 -5.83 3.25 16.14
C LEU A 137 -6.44 1.93 15.69
N ILE A 138 -7.78 1.90 15.64
CA ILE A 138 -8.55 0.80 15.07
C ILE A 138 -9.38 1.39 13.95
N THR A 139 -9.25 0.85 12.74
CA THR A 139 -10.07 1.23 11.59
C THR A 139 -10.65 0.01 10.88
N ALA A 140 -11.81 0.21 10.28
CA ALA A 140 -12.40 -0.68 9.30
C ALA A 140 -12.79 0.12 8.06
N GLY A 141 -12.76 -0.51 6.90
CA GLY A 141 -13.06 0.13 5.63
C GLY A 141 -13.66 -0.83 4.63
N VAL A 142 -14.28 -0.24 3.60
CA VAL A 142 -14.83 -0.96 2.45
C VAL A 142 -14.31 -0.31 1.17
N GLY A 143 -14.03 -1.13 0.18
CA GLY A 143 -13.42 -0.64 -1.05
C GLY A 143 -13.35 -1.64 -2.16
N LEU A 144 -12.36 -1.47 -3.02
CA LEU A 144 -12.11 -2.30 -4.20
C LEU A 144 -10.69 -2.81 -4.18
N LEU A 145 -10.55 -4.12 -4.32
CA LEU A 145 -9.27 -4.79 -4.54
C LEU A 145 -9.17 -5.20 -6.01
N GLN A 146 -8.05 -4.89 -6.64
CA GLN A 146 -7.72 -5.37 -7.98
C GLN A 146 -6.28 -5.86 -8.01
N HIS A 147 -6.06 -6.98 -8.65
CA HIS A 147 -4.72 -7.51 -8.92
C HIS A 147 -4.67 -8.20 -10.28
N LYS A 148 -3.48 -8.31 -10.81
CA LYS A 148 -3.20 -9.00 -12.07
C LYS A 148 -1.77 -9.49 -12.11
N ILE A 149 -1.49 -10.39 -13.04
CA ILE A 149 -0.14 -10.79 -13.41
C ILE A 149 0.41 -9.78 -14.42
N ARG A 150 1.56 -9.20 -14.12
CA ARG A 150 2.33 -8.39 -15.06
C ARG A 150 3.40 -9.27 -15.69
N LEU A 151 3.34 -9.37 -17.01
CA LEU A 151 4.32 -10.07 -17.83
C LEU A 151 5.21 -9.01 -18.48
N GLU A 152 6.50 -9.09 -18.23
CA GLU A 152 7.51 -8.23 -18.85
C GLU A 152 8.58 -9.11 -19.48
N HIS A 153 9.00 -8.74 -20.67
CA HIS A 153 10.12 -9.37 -21.38
C HIS A 153 11.19 -8.31 -21.65
N GLN A 154 12.44 -8.72 -21.57
CA GLN A 154 13.59 -7.84 -21.79
C GLN A 154 14.11 -8.03 -23.20
N GLU A 155 14.23 -6.92 -23.95
CA GLU A 155 14.83 -6.83 -25.28
C GLU A 155 14.28 -7.83 -26.35
N ALA A 156 13.18 -8.51 -26.06
CA ALA A 156 12.55 -9.49 -26.90
C ALA A 156 11.18 -8.99 -27.35
N LYS A 157 10.78 -9.24 -28.58
CA LYS A 157 9.43 -8.97 -29.04
C LYS A 157 8.66 -10.29 -29.14
N ILE A 158 7.59 -10.39 -28.34
CA ILE A 158 6.74 -11.58 -28.28
C ILE A 158 5.31 -11.12 -28.61
N THR A 159 4.93 -11.22 -29.88
CA THR A 159 3.63 -10.74 -30.38
C THR A 159 2.44 -11.27 -29.58
N GLN A 160 2.52 -12.51 -29.08
CA GLN A 160 1.45 -13.14 -28.27
C GLN A 160 1.30 -12.50 -26.88
N LEU A 161 2.29 -11.71 -26.42
CA LEU A 161 2.28 -11.03 -25.13
C LEU A 161 2.14 -9.51 -25.28
N GLU A 162 1.72 -9.04 -26.46
CA GLU A 162 1.51 -7.61 -26.73
C GLU A 162 0.03 -7.26 -26.92
N GLY A 163 -0.31 -5.99 -26.65
CA GLY A 163 -1.62 -5.42 -26.95
C GLY A 163 -2.80 -6.19 -26.34
N GLU A 164 -3.77 -6.55 -27.16
CA GLU A 164 -4.98 -7.26 -26.73
C GLU A 164 -4.70 -8.72 -26.32
N TYR A 165 -3.72 -9.36 -26.93
CA TYR A 165 -3.37 -10.76 -26.60
C TYR A 165 -2.87 -10.90 -25.16
N LEU A 166 -2.16 -9.89 -24.63
CA LEU A 166 -1.70 -9.86 -23.23
C LEU A 166 -2.84 -10.04 -22.24
N LYS A 167 -4.05 -9.58 -22.57
CA LYS A 167 -5.23 -9.71 -21.72
C LYS A 167 -5.64 -11.18 -21.49
N GLY A 168 -5.28 -12.06 -22.40
CA GLY A 168 -5.54 -13.50 -22.26
C GLY A 168 -4.60 -14.21 -21.26
N TYR A 169 -3.58 -13.52 -20.76
CA TYR A 169 -2.58 -14.09 -19.84
C TYR A 169 -2.49 -13.35 -18.50
N ASP A 170 -2.95 -12.10 -18.39
CA ASP A 170 -2.71 -11.25 -17.23
C ASP A 170 -3.58 -11.56 -16.00
N ARG A 171 -4.57 -12.45 -16.13
CA ARG A 171 -5.44 -12.91 -15.03
C ARG A 171 -6.03 -11.75 -14.20
N LEU A 172 -6.43 -10.66 -14.85
CA LEU A 172 -7.01 -9.51 -14.15
C LEU A 172 -8.21 -9.93 -13.32
N THR A 173 -8.14 -9.68 -12.04
CA THR A 173 -9.16 -10.03 -11.04
C THR A 173 -9.47 -8.80 -10.21
N ASN A 174 -10.74 -8.52 -9.94
CA ASN A 174 -11.15 -7.46 -9.02
C ASN A 174 -12.48 -7.77 -8.34
N GLY A 175 -12.74 -7.05 -7.25
CA GLY A 175 -13.97 -7.14 -6.50
C GLY A 175 -14.04 -6.21 -5.31
N LEU A 176 -15.16 -6.27 -4.60
CA LEU A 176 -15.32 -5.54 -3.36
C LEU A 176 -14.36 -6.08 -2.29
N SER A 177 -13.88 -5.19 -1.44
CA SER A 177 -13.00 -5.56 -0.33
C SER A 177 -13.41 -4.92 0.98
N VAL A 178 -13.10 -5.62 2.07
CA VAL A 178 -13.15 -5.12 3.44
C VAL A 178 -11.72 -5.02 3.95
N HIS A 179 -11.41 -3.92 4.62
CA HIS A 179 -10.09 -3.66 5.17
C HIS A 179 -10.18 -3.39 6.67
N GLN A 180 -9.23 -3.91 7.43
CA GLN A 180 -9.14 -3.73 8.88
C GLN A 180 -7.70 -3.38 9.24
N PHE A 181 -7.55 -2.48 10.22
CA PHE A 181 -6.25 -2.12 10.74
C PHE A 181 -6.32 -1.91 12.24
N ILE A 182 -5.32 -2.40 12.93
CA ILE A 182 -5.07 -2.16 14.33
C ILE A 182 -3.60 -1.82 14.54
N GLY A 183 -3.31 -0.69 15.18
CA GLY A 183 -1.92 -0.28 15.35
C GLY A 183 -1.75 0.94 16.22
N TYR A 184 -0.51 1.34 16.43
CA TYR A 184 -0.15 2.53 17.16
C TYR A 184 -0.12 3.75 16.25
N TYR A 185 -0.83 4.80 16.64
CA TYR A 185 -0.88 6.09 15.99
C TYR A 185 -0.19 7.13 16.87
N HIS A 186 0.87 7.74 16.37
CA HIS A 186 1.69 8.68 17.10
C HIS A 186 1.61 10.08 16.50
N LEU A 187 1.13 11.03 17.29
CA LEU A 187 1.27 12.47 17.04
C LEU A 187 2.18 13.08 18.10
N SER A 188 3.36 13.50 17.66
CA SER A 188 4.35 14.09 18.55
C SER A 188 3.92 15.44 19.10
N ASN A 189 4.30 15.74 20.36
CA ASN A 189 4.08 17.04 20.98
C ASN A 189 4.81 18.19 20.26
N ASN A 190 5.96 17.90 19.67
CA ASN A 190 6.76 18.86 18.89
C ASN A 190 6.43 18.85 17.39
N ARG A 191 5.45 18.05 16.95
CA ARG A 191 4.94 17.94 15.57
C ARG A 191 5.95 17.45 14.53
N LEU A 192 7.15 17.05 14.90
CA LEU A 192 8.21 16.67 13.98
C LEU A 192 8.11 15.21 13.55
N ILE A 193 7.81 14.32 14.49
CA ILE A 193 7.81 12.88 14.23
C ILE A 193 6.39 12.36 14.45
N ASN A 194 5.67 12.14 13.35
CA ASN A 194 4.32 11.59 13.39
C ASN A 194 4.28 10.35 12.50
N PHE A 195 3.85 9.23 13.08
CA PHE A 195 3.86 7.95 12.38
C PHE A 195 2.73 7.05 12.85
N TYR A 196 2.49 6.01 12.09
CA TYR A 196 1.67 4.87 12.51
C TYR A 196 2.40 3.57 12.18
N ILE A 197 2.11 2.54 12.95
CA ILE A 197 2.60 1.17 12.74
C ILE A 197 1.58 0.19 13.30
N GLY A 198 1.30 -0.90 12.58
CA GLY A 198 0.36 -1.90 13.05
C GLY A 198 0.13 -3.03 12.07
N ALA A 199 -0.83 -3.89 12.42
CA ALA A 199 -1.28 -5.00 11.61
C ALA A 199 -2.48 -4.60 10.75
N GLN A 200 -2.55 -5.15 9.55
CA GLN A 200 -3.67 -4.98 8.62
C GLN A 200 -4.18 -6.32 8.10
N ALA A 201 -5.45 -6.34 7.77
CA ALA A 201 -6.08 -7.42 7.05
C ALA A 201 -6.96 -6.85 5.94
N THR A 202 -6.97 -7.49 4.78
CA THR A 202 -7.85 -7.18 3.65
C THR A 202 -8.50 -8.47 3.18
N GLU A 203 -9.80 -8.45 2.98
CA GLU A 203 -10.60 -9.55 2.47
C GLU A 203 -11.31 -9.07 1.20
N GLY A 204 -10.98 -9.64 0.06
CA GLY A 204 -11.52 -9.30 -1.25
C GLY A 204 -12.44 -10.39 -1.78
N PHE A 205 -13.67 -10.02 -2.12
CA PHE A 205 -14.63 -10.88 -2.82
C PHE A 205 -14.48 -10.63 -4.32
N THR A 206 -13.60 -11.38 -4.95
CA THR A 206 -13.11 -11.09 -6.28
C THR A 206 -13.59 -12.08 -7.33
N GLN A 207 -13.48 -11.68 -8.59
CA GLN A 207 -13.76 -12.52 -9.74
C GLN A 207 -12.90 -12.08 -10.91
N SER A 208 -12.54 -13.02 -11.82
CA SER A 208 -11.85 -12.71 -13.07
C SER A 208 -12.65 -11.71 -13.91
N ARG A 209 -11.92 -10.78 -14.56
CA ARG A 209 -12.48 -9.81 -15.52
C ARG A 209 -12.02 -10.10 -16.94
N ARG A 210 -11.43 -11.27 -17.16
CA ARG A 210 -11.06 -11.74 -18.49
C ARG A 210 -12.07 -12.74 -18.99
N GLU A 211 -12.45 -12.58 -20.26
CA GLU A 211 -13.41 -13.45 -20.92
C GLU A 211 -12.82 -14.84 -21.17
N TRP A 212 -11.50 -14.87 -21.44
CA TRP A 212 -10.82 -16.09 -21.86
C TRP A 212 -9.35 -16.10 -21.41
N ASN A 213 -8.90 -17.24 -20.94
CA ASN A 213 -7.49 -17.51 -20.67
C ASN A 213 -6.90 -18.26 -21.85
N LEU A 214 -5.94 -17.67 -22.56
CA LEU A 214 -5.40 -18.21 -23.80
C LEU A 214 -4.51 -19.45 -23.59
N ASP A 215 -3.83 -19.53 -22.46
CA ASP A 215 -2.96 -20.66 -22.13
C ASP A 215 -3.72 -21.92 -21.72
N THR A 216 -4.82 -21.78 -21.00
CA THR A 216 -5.66 -22.92 -20.58
C THR A 216 -6.84 -23.17 -21.50
N GLN A 217 -7.10 -22.25 -22.46
CA GLN A 217 -8.26 -22.27 -23.35
C GLN A 217 -9.60 -22.42 -22.60
N THR A 218 -9.72 -21.74 -21.47
CA THR A 218 -10.91 -21.79 -20.61
C THR A 218 -11.34 -20.42 -20.18
N GLN A 219 -12.61 -20.28 -19.84
CA GLN A 219 -13.14 -19.12 -19.16
C GLN A 219 -13.02 -19.34 -17.65
N ASP A 220 -12.57 -18.31 -16.95
CA ASP A 220 -12.50 -18.28 -15.49
C ASP A 220 -13.68 -17.48 -14.92
N THR A 221 -14.67 -18.16 -14.39
CA THR A 221 -15.89 -17.56 -13.81
C THR A 221 -15.96 -17.70 -12.30
N ASP A 222 -14.93 -18.25 -11.68
CA ASP A 222 -14.93 -18.58 -10.26
C ASP A 222 -14.93 -17.31 -9.38
N LYS A 223 -15.75 -17.36 -8.36
CA LYS A 223 -15.72 -16.38 -7.28
C LYS A 223 -14.64 -16.77 -6.29
N ARG A 224 -13.87 -15.80 -5.84
CA ARG A 224 -12.72 -16.00 -4.97
C ARG A 224 -12.81 -15.17 -3.71
N LEU A 225 -12.24 -15.70 -2.65
CA LEU A 225 -11.97 -14.98 -1.42
C LEU A 225 -10.46 -14.74 -1.30
N ASP A 226 -10.04 -13.58 -1.75
CA ASP A 226 -8.65 -13.15 -1.70
C ASP A 226 -8.36 -12.45 -0.37
N MET A 227 -7.38 -12.93 0.36
CA MET A 227 -7.01 -12.37 1.66
C MET A 227 -5.59 -11.86 1.65
N LEU A 228 -5.33 -10.78 2.38
CA LEU A 228 -4.00 -10.23 2.63
C LEU A 228 -3.87 -9.92 4.11
N PHE A 229 -2.88 -10.49 4.76
CA PHE A 229 -2.55 -10.24 6.16
C PHE A 229 -1.15 -9.67 6.26
N GLY A 230 -0.97 -8.57 6.97
CA GLY A 230 0.35 -7.95 6.98
C GLY A 230 0.56 -6.91 8.06
N LEU A 231 1.73 -6.33 8.00
CA LEU A 231 2.13 -5.18 8.80
C LEU A 231 2.27 -3.96 7.90
N ARG A 232 1.92 -2.80 8.41
CA ARG A 232 2.18 -1.53 7.74
C ARG A 232 2.71 -0.49 8.70
N ALA A 233 3.57 0.38 8.17
CA ALA A 233 4.08 1.53 8.89
C ALA A 233 4.19 2.73 7.94
N GLY A 234 4.03 3.94 8.46
CA GLY A 234 4.11 5.12 7.64
C GLY A 234 4.16 6.41 8.43
N TRP A 235 4.41 7.48 7.68
CA TRP A 235 4.43 8.84 8.20
C TRP A 235 3.07 9.50 8.09
N ILE A 236 2.81 10.42 9.01
CA ILE A 236 1.62 11.25 9.07
C ILE A 236 2.06 12.69 8.80
N LEU A 237 1.66 13.21 7.65
CA LEU A 237 1.95 14.57 7.20
C LEU A 237 0.75 15.45 7.53
N ASN A 238 0.84 16.16 8.65
CA ASN A 238 -0.28 16.95 9.16
C ASN A 238 -0.49 18.23 8.32
N LEU A 239 -1.73 18.48 7.95
CA LEU A 239 -2.16 19.70 7.25
C LEU A 239 -2.71 20.70 8.25
N TYR A 240 -1.85 21.17 9.15
CA TYR A 240 -2.26 22.20 10.13
C TYR A 240 -2.49 23.54 9.44
N GLN A 241 -3.64 24.14 9.70
CA GLN A 241 -3.77 25.59 9.54
C GLN A 241 -2.90 26.26 10.60
N ARG A 242 -2.12 27.26 10.20
CA ARG A 242 -1.46 28.15 11.17
C ARG A 242 -2.55 28.78 12.02
N ALA A 243 -2.53 28.55 13.33
CA ALA A 243 -3.35 29.35 14.21
C ALA A 243 -2.97 30.83 14.02
N PRO A 244 -3.92 31.75 14.03
CA PRO A 244 -3.60 33.18 14.07
C PRO A 244 -2.61 33.44 15.21
N ASN A 245 -1.59 34.24 14.98
CA ASN A 245 -0.71 34.67 16.03
C ASN A 245 -1.60 35.40 17.08
N ASP A 246 -1.67 34.87 18.29
CA ASP A 246 -2.23 35.62 19.40
C ASP A 246 -1.36 36.87 19.58
N PHE A 247 -1.87 38.00 19.17
CA PHE A 247 -1.24 39.28 19.44
C PHE A 247 -1.38 39.55 20.94
N TYR A 248 -0.31 39.37 21.68
CA TYR A 248 -0.23 39.90 23.03
C TYR A 248 -0.18 41.44 22.92
N ILE A 249 -1.28 42.10 23.26
CA ILE A 249 -1.30 43.53 23.53
C ILE A 249 -0.80 43.68 24.96
N TYR A 250 0.35 44.33 25.11
CA TYR A 250 0.88 44.76 26.41
C TYR A 250 0.17 46.01 26.85
#